data_af77d0db1c6f4d3e0f4c893b816fb3b8
#
_entry.id   af77d0db1c6f4d3e0f4c893b816fb3b8
#
_cell.length_a   1.000
_cell.length_b   1.000
_cell.length_c   1.000
_cell.angle_alpha   90.00
_cell.angle_beta   90.00
_cell.angle_gamma   90.00
#
_symmetry.space_group_name_H-M   'P 1'
#
loop_
_entity.id
_entity.type
_entity.pdbx_description
1 polymer ?
#
loop_
_entity_poly.entity_id
_entity_poly.type
_entity_poly.pdbx_seq_one_letter_code
_entity_poly.pdbx_strand_id
1 'polypeptide(L)'
;MSNVDFSKITEGIYHVIETEEKILTGLQNDTITLKRNKQNRTIKQILGHLIDSASNNHQRMVRLQYSKDLLFFPDYRQDNDLWIALQDYQNEDWNNLIQLWKFFNLHII
;
A
#
# COMPACT_ATOMS: atom_id res chain seq x y z
N MET A 1 -23.28 14.47 18.82
CA MET A 1 -22.10 13.91 18.14
C MET A 1 -22.54 13.32 16.81
N SER A 2 -21.99 13.83 15.73
CA SER A 2 -22.35 13.30 14.42
C SER A 2 -21.75 11.90 14.26
N ASN A 3 -22.58 10.94 13.95
CA ASN A 3 -22.11 9.62 13.55
C ASN A 3 -21.44 9.73 12.18
N VAL A 4 -20.15 9.51 12.13
CA VAL A 4 -19.45 9.44 10.86
C VAL A 4 -19.81 8.10 10.22
N ASP A 5 -20.49 8.19 9.08
CA ASP A 5 -20.81 6.99 8.30
C ASP A 5 -19.60 6.60 7.45
N PHE A 6 -18.86 5.61 7.89
CA PHE A 6 -17.70 5.10 7.17
C PHE A 6 -18.06 4.17 6.01
N SER A 7 -19.34 3.81 5.86
CA SER A 7 -19.74 2.85 4.83
C SER A 7 -19.44 3.37 3.42
N LYS A 8 -19.68 4.64 3.14
CA LYS A 8 -19.39 5.25 1.85
C LYS A 8 -17.89 5.31 1.55
N ILE A 9 -17.09 5.57 2.57
CA ILE A 9 -15.61 5.58 2.46
C ILE A 9 -15.13 4.15 2.16
N THR A 10 -15.62 3.18 2.89
CA THR A 10 -15.29 1.76 2.69
C THR A 10 -15.68 1.28 1.30
N GLU A 11 -16.89 1.59 0.85
CA GLU A 11 -17.34 1.25 -0.50
C GLU A 11 -16.48 1.90 -1.58
N GLY A 12 -16.09 3.16 -1.38
CA GLY A 12 -15.19 3.88 -2.29
C GLY A 12 -13.83 3.20 -2.40
N ILE A 13 -13.25 2.77 -1.28
CA ILE A 13 -11.98 2.06 -1.26
C ILE A 13 -12.10 0.71 -1.96
N TYR A 14 -13.15 -0.07 -1.70
CA TYR A 14 -13.42 -1.32 -2.42
C TYR A 14 -13.48 -1.11 -3.92
N HIS A 15 -14.19 -0.08 -4.35
CA HIS A 15 -14.33 0.23 -5.78
C HIS A 15 -12.98 0.57 -6.42
N VAL A 16 -12.16 1.39 -5.75
CA VAL A 16 -10.82 1.73 -6.21
C VAL A 16 -9.94 0.48 -6.33
N ILE A 17 -9.95 -0.38 -5.30
CA ILE A 17 -9.16 -1.62 -5.30
C ILE A 17 -9.57 -2.53 -6.46
N GLU A 18 -10.86 -2.75 -6.68
CA GLU A 18 -11.35 -3.58 -7.78
C GLU A 18 -10.98 -3.00 -9.15
N THR A 19 -11.14 -1.70 -9.33
CA THR A 19 -10.83 -1.01 -10.59
C THR A 19 -9.33 -1.08 -10.88
N GLU A 20 -8.50 -0.75 -9.91
CA GLU A 20 -7.05 -0.74 -10.07
C GLU A 20 -6.50 -2.14 -10.25
N GLU A 21 -7.05 -3.16 -9.58
CA GLU A 21 -6.63 -4.54 -9.78
C GLU A 21 -6.76 -4.97 -11.24
N LYS A 22 -7.86 -4.62 -11.88
CA LYS A 22 -8.07 -4.94 -13.30
C LYS A 22 -7.05 -4.25 -14.20
N ILE A 23 -6.76 -2.99 -13.92
CA ILE A 23 -5.75 -2.22 -14.66
C ILE A 23 -4.37 -2.83 -14.47
N LEU A 24 -3.99 -3.11 -13.22
CA LEU A 24 -2.68 -3.64 -12.89
C LEU A 24 -2.43 -5.02 -13.49
N THR A 25 -3.42 -5.91 -13.46
CA THR A 25 -3.28 -7.24 -14.04
C THR A 25 -3.14 -7.22 -15.56
N GLY A 26 -3.67 -6.19 -16.21
CA GLY A 26 -3.58 -6.02 -17.65
C GLY A 26 -2.27 -5.40 -18.16
N LEU A 27 -1.39 -4.92 -17.27
CA LEU A 27 -0.14 -4.28 -17.67
C LEU A 27 0.86 -5.31 -18.19
N GLN A 28 1.60 -4.92 -19.24
CA GLN A 28 2.66 -5.74 -19.79
C GLN A 28 3.91 -5.70 -18.91
N ASN A 29 4.67 -6.78 -18.92
CA ASN A 29 5.87 -6.92 -18.12
C ASN A 29 6.87 -5.77 -18.33
N ASP A 30 7.12 -5.38 -19.58
CA ASP A 30 8.06 -4.29 -19.87
C ASP A 30 7.58 -2.97 -19.25
N THR A 31 6.29 -2.72 -19.26
CA THR A 31 5.73 -1.51 -18.65
C THR A 31 6.00 -1.46 -17.16
N ILE A 32 5.83 -2.57 -16.46
CA ILE A 32 5.97 -2.63 -14.99
C ILE A 32 7.42 -2.69 -14.52
N THR A 33 8.35 -3.14 -15.35
CA THR A 33 9.75 -3.34 -14.97
C THR A 33 10.72 -2.31 -15.53
N LEU A 34 10.38 -1.63 -16.63
CA LEU A 34 11.30 -0.72 -17.32
C LEU A 34 10.90 0.75 -17.21
N LYS A 35 9.60 1.03 -17.24
CA LYS A 35 9.13 2.41 -17.21
C LYS A 35 9.29 2.99 -15.82
N ARG A 36 9.98 4.14 -15.72
CA ARG A 36 10.28 4.78 -14.44
C ARG A 36 9.63 6.15 -14.33
N ASN A 37 9.27 6.52 -13.10
CA ASN A 37 8.73 7.85 -12.79
C ASN A 37 9.86 8.85 -12.49
N LYS A 38 9.49 10.06 -12.05
CA LYS A 38 10.44 11.12 -11.70
C LYS A 38 11.36 10.75 -10.53
N GLN A 39 10.94 9.82 -9.68
CA GLN A 39 11.73 9.33 -8.55
C GLN A 39 12.63 8.13 -8.94
N ASN A 40 12.67 7.81 -10.21
CA ASN A 40 13.43 6.68 -10.76
C ASN A 40 12.95 5.32 -10.26
N ARG A 41 11.63 5.20 -10.01
CA ARG A 41 11.00 3.94 -9.58
C ARG A 41 10.19 3.33 -10.70
N THR A 42 10.27 2.01 -10.81
CA THR A 42 9.40 1.24 -11.71
C THR A 42 8.00 1.12 -11.11
N ILE A 43 7.02 0.76 -11.93
CA ILE A 43 5.64 0.53 -11.45
C ILE A 43 5.64 -0.55 -10.36
N LYS A 44 6.45 -1.60 -10.52
CA LYS A 44 6.62 -2.66 -9.54
C LYS A 44 7.10 -2.13 -8.18
N GLN A 45 8.10 -1.26 -8.20
CA GLN A 45 8.63 -0.61 -7.00
C GLN A 45 7.62 0.34 -6.36
N ILE A 46 6.83 1.06 -7.17
CA ILE A 46 5.78 1.94 -6.67
C ILE A 46 4.71 1.13 -5.93
N LEU A 47 4.27 0.00 -6.49
CA LEU A 47 3.29 -0.85 -5.83
C LEU A 47 3.85 -1.41 -4.51
N GLY A 48 5.11 -1.84 -4.50
CA GLY A 48 5.79 -2.26 -3.28
C GLY A 48 5.84 -1.15 -2.22
N HIS A 49 6.12 0.07 -2.62
CA HIS A 49 6.09 1.22 -1.71
C HIS A 49 4.70 1.45 -1.12
N LEU A 50 3.64 1.27 -1.90
CA LEU A 50 2.26 1.38 -1.40
C LEU A 50 1.94 0.28 -0.38
N ILE A 51 2.48 -0.92 -0.58
CA ILE A 51 2.36 -2.02 0.40
C ILE A 51 3.06 -1.64 1.71
N ASP A 52 4.26 -1.09 1.64
CA ASP A 52 5.00 -0.64 2.82
C ASP A 52 4.24 0.46 3.58
N SER A 53 3.63 1.40 2.87
CA SER A 53 2.82 2.46 3.46
C SER A 53 1.59 1.90 4.17
N ALA A 54 0.93 0.91 3.56
CA ALA A 54 -0.21 0.23 4.17
C ALA A 54 0.20 -0.51 5.45
N SER A 55 1.36 -1.15 5.45
CA SER A 55 1.91 -1.83 6.63
C SER A 55 2.14 -0.86 7.79
N ASN A 56 2.75 0.29 7.54
CA ASN A 56 2.95 1.31 8.55
C ASN A 56 1.63 1.85 9.11
N ASN A 57 0.68 2.12 8.24
CA ASN A 57 -0.64 2.61 8.64
C ASN A 57 -1.41 1.56 9.45
N HIS A 58 -1.31 0.31 9.08
CA HIS A 58 -1.92 -0.79 9.83
C HIS A 58 -1.40 -0.84 11.27
N GLN A 59 -0.09 -0.77 11.46
CA GLN A 59 0.50 -0.75 12.79
C GLN A 59 0.01 0.44 13.63
N ARG A 60 -0.06 1.62 13.03
CA ARG A 60 -0.57 2.82 13.71
C ARG A 60 -2.01 2.65 14.14
N MET A 61 -2.86 2.13 13.28
CA MET A 61 -4.28 1.90 13.58
C MET A 61 -4.47 0.90 14.71
N VAL A 62 -3.75 -0.21 14.68
CA VAL A 62 -3.83 -1.23 15.73
C VAL A 62 -3.34 -0.66 17.08
N ARG A 63 -2.23 0.05 17.08
CA ARG A 63 -1.66 0.63 18.31
C ARG A 63 -2.55 1.68 18.93
N LEU A 64 -3.25 2.49 18.13
CA LEU A 64 -4.19 3.48 18.61
C LEU A 64 -5.37 2.86 19.37
N GLN A 65 -5.79 1.65 19.01
CA GLN A 65 -6.94 1.00 19.63
C GLN A 65 -6.70 0.53 21.05
N TYR A 66 -5.47 0.23 21.43
CA TYR A 66 -5.16 -0.25 22.77
C TYR A 66 -4.37 0.76 23.64
N SER A 67 -3.99 1.88 23.07
CA SER A 67 -3.28 2.92 23.82
C SER A 67 -4.28 3.75 24.62
N LYS A 68 -4.05 3.88 25.93
CA LYS A 68 -4.87 4.70 26.84
C LYS A 68 -4.34 6.12 26.99
N ASP A 69 -3.06 6.32 26.70
CA ASP A 69 -2.36 7.58 26.85
C ASP A 69 -1.96 8.14 25.48
N LEU A 70 -1.36 9.34 25.49
CA LEU A 70 -0.82 9.94 24.29
C LEU A 70 0.20 8.99 23.65
N LEU A 71 -0.11 8.54 22.45
CA LEU A 71 0.73 7.64 21.73
C LEU A 71 1.69 8.42 20.85
N PHE A 72 2.97 8.41 21.22
CA PHE A 72 4.02 8.90 20.35
C PHE A 72 4.39 7.80 19.36
N PHE A 73 4.05 8.01 18.09
CA PHE A 73 4.62 7.18 17.05
C PHE A 73 6.07 7.60 16.90
N PRO A 74 7.03 6.67 17.01
CA PRO A 74 8.38 6.98 16.57
C PRO A 74 8.27 7.54 15.16
N ASP A 75 9.06 8.56 14.86
CA ASP A 75 9.14 9.07 13.50
C ASP A 75 9.73 7.96 12.63
N TYR A 76 8.86 7.10 12.14
CA TYR A 76 9.23 6.15 11.11
C TYR A 76 9.44 6.98 9.84
N ARG A 77 10.54 7.71 9.79
CA ARG A 77 11.04 8.12 8.49
C ARG A 77 11.36 6.84 7.76
N GLN A 78 10.33 6.32 7.14
CA GLN A 78 10.48 5.23 6.23
C GLN A 78 11.42 5.74 5.14
N ASP A 79 12.66 5.28 5.16
CA ASP A 79 13.56 5.49 4.04
C ASP A 79 13.04 4.64 2.89
N ASN A 80 12.20 5.24 2.07
CA ASN A 80 11.48 4.54 1.02
C ASN A 80 12.40 3.84 0.03
N ASP A 81 13.51 4.49 -0.31
CA ASP A 81 14.47 3.91 -1.24
C ASP A 81 15.18 2.70 -0.63
N LEU A 82 15.52 2.78 0.65
CA LEU A 82 16.13 1.66 1.36
C LEU A 82 15.15 0.47 1.47
N TRP A 83 13.90 0.72 1.82
CA TRP A 83 12.89 -0.33 1.94
C TRP A 83 12.63 -1.01 0.60
N ILE A 84 12.53 -0.25 -0.46
CA ILE A 84 12.35 -0.80 -1.82
C ILE A 84 13.56 -1.68 -2.19
N ALA A 85 14.77 -1.22 -1.90
CA ALA A 85 15.98 -1.96 -2.20
C ALA A 85 16.09 -3.26 -1.40
N LEU A 86 15.81 -3.20 -0.09
CA LEU A 86 15.92 -4.37 0.79
C LEU A 86 14.88 -5.43 0.48
N GLN A 87 13.66 -5.04 0.12
CA GLN A 87 12.60 -5.99 -0.19
C GLN A 87 12.64 -6.51 -1.62
N ASP A 88 13.47 -5.89 -2.47
CA ASP A 88 13.71 -6.35 -3.85
C ASP A 88 12.41 -6.58 -4.64
N TYR A 89 11.50 -5.64 -4.58
CA TYR A 89 10.21 -5.73 -5.28
C TYR A 89 10.35 -5.91 -6.78
N GLN A 90 11.43 -5.43 -7.35
CA GLN A 90 11.68 -5.52 -8.79
C GLN A 90 11.73 -6.98 -9.28
N ASN A 91 12.18 -7.89 -8.43
CA ASN A 91 12.31 -9.31 -8.75
C ASN A 91 11.15 -10.16 -8.25
N GLU A 92 10.17 -9.56 -7.59
CA GLU A 92 9.01 -10.29 -7.10
C GLU A 92 7.98 -10.50 -8.20
N ASP A 93 7.21 -11.60 -8.10
CA ASP A 93 6.13 -11.88 -9.03
C ASP A 93 5.07 -10.78 -9.00
N TRP A 94 4.74 -10.23 -10.17
CA TRP A 94 3.81 -9.13 -10.29
C TRP A 94 2.41 -9.46 -9.75
N ASN A 95 1.92 -10.64 -10.07
CA ASN A 95 0.60 -11.06 -9.58
C ASN A 95 0.57 -11.19 -8.06
N ASN A 96 1.64 -11.72 -7.45
CA ASN A 96 1.74 -11.80 -6.00
C ASN A 96 1.74 -10.41 -5.35
N LEU A 97 2.43 -9.44 -5.94
CA LEU A 97 2.42 -8.06 -5.44
C LEU A 97 1.03 -7.44 -5.50
N ILE A 98 0.30 -7.65 -6.60
CA ILE A 98 -1.08 -7.16 -6.74
C ILE A 98 -1.97 -7.78 -5.66
N GLN A 99 -1.87 -9.09 -5.43
CA GLN A 99 -2.68 -9.78 -4.43
C GLN A 99 -2.33 -9.33 -3.01
N LEU A 100 -1.06 -9.15 -2.70
CA LEU A 100 -0.63 -8.63 -1.40
C LEU A 100 -1.16 -7.21 -1.15
N TRP A 101 -1.02 -6.33 -2.12
CA TRP A 101 -1.56 -4.98 -2.06
C TRP A 101 -3.08 -5.00 -1.83
N LYS A 102 -3.80 -5.78 -2.62
CA LYS A 102 -5.25 -5.90 -2.56
C LYS A 102 -5.71 -6.40 -1.20
N PHE A 103 -5.24 -7.57 -0.79
CA PHE A 103 -5.74 -8.21 0.43
C PHE A 103 -5.30 -7.49 1.69
N PHE A 104 -4.10 -6.89 1.68
CA PHE A 104 -3.64 -6.12 2.82
C PHE A 104 -4.50 -4.86 3.03
N ASN A 105 -4.83 -4.15 1.96
CA ASN A 105 -5.70 -2.98 2.03
C ASN A 105 -7.14 -3.36 2.40
N LEU A 106 -7.65 -4.48 1.90
CA LEU A 106 -8.96 -5.00 2.30
C LEU A 106 -9.00 -5.37 3.77
N HIS A 107 -7.90 -5.88 4.32
CA HIS A 107 -7.80 -6.21 5.73
C HIS A 107 -7.85 -4.96 6.62
N ILE A 108 -7.23 -3.87 6.19
CA ILE A 108 -7.16 -2.63 6.97
C ILE A 108 -8.53 -1.95 7.09
N ILE A 109 -9.34 -2.00 6.06
CA ILE A 109 -10.68 -1.42 6.09
C ILE A 109 -11.71 -2.40 6.71
#